data_819f26cc43e70c82fe4817824b361e6f
#
_entry.id   819f26cc43e70c82fe4817824b361e6f
#
_cell.length_a   1.000
_cell.length_b   1.000
_cell.length_c   1.000
_cell.angle_alpha   90.00
_cell.angle_beta   90.00
_cell.angle_gamma   90.00
#
_symmetry.space_group_name_H-M   'P 1'
#
loop_
_entity.id
_entity.type
_entity.pdbx_description
1 polymer ?
#
loop_
_entity_poly.entity_id
_entity_poly.type
_entity_poly.pdbx_seq_one_letter_code
_entity_poly.pdbx_strand_id
1 'polypeptide(L)'
;MTTFRAAAVILCAAALLSPPLAAGAKPYPTNVCVGRKQDAAGAYCRRVLRAWGGWENDGDADRRDDKIARAAGDLARAWGRADDKAAANGVDCADTTMGADDLTGLVDSASGAIVAAVNDGLDLQVATNRRCGRSILQAAATKCARLLGAERGFVRNPARDPDGARRDASQARAAATFTDAFNRQRRKGCPTAATADGLEALVDDLVADVVARTTVSPNVDDEAFTTISPMGTTSYLGQDITPTCIKDTPYHFFVKRGRVNKLLMYYQGGGACWDGLTCGIPVCDADVDPNSTDNPQFAPVGFFDLADQRNPFRDWNIVFVSYCSCDIHFGDAEQNYPPRTLHRGYANSRIAEKWAREHFVAPEQIFVTGSSAGAYGAWFNAPLHHRVWPAAQFQVLADAGNGVITEDFLNQYFGNWDFQKNIPPDIPGVLEALENGSGIPGYTEAVANYFPDTRWAHYTTAFDGGSGGQTGFYNLMLNDNNPVAALTWWNGSCAFNAQMRAQVLQTSAAVPSNYRYYIGTGSRHTMWYASKVYTDTTGGVPTLVDWVRAMLDGTPAWVDVEAADFGLLLPGDVRPSPLQPPFQQVGSDVKVVCDGSPSGAFVE
;
A
#
# COMPACT_ATOMS: atom_id res chain seq x y z
N MET A 1 10.16 36.43 -82.98
CA MET A 1 9.74 37.58 -82.15
C MET A 1 8.46 37.13 -81.40
N THR A 2 8.58 36.62 -80.24
CA THR A 2 7.43 36.18 -79.41
C THR A 2 7.81 36.38 -77.92
N THR A 3 7.19 37.35 -77.39
CA THR A 3 7.36 37.83 -76.02
C THR A 3 6.64 36.89 -74.99
N PHE A 4 7.39 36.29 -74.11
CA PHE A 4 6.84 35.58 -72.95
C PHE A 4 6.60 36.60 -71.82
N ARG A 5 5.34 36.66 -71.37
CA ARG A 5 4.96 37.36 -70.14
C ARG A 5 5.13 36.39 -68.95
N ALA A 6 5.94 36.73 -67.99
CA ALA A 6 6.10 36.07 -66.73
C ALA A 6 4.93 36.51 -65.82
N ALA A 7 4.15 35.55 -65.33
CA ALA A 7 3.16 35.76 -64.29
C ALA A 7 3.81 35.49 -62.91
N ALA A 8 3.90 36.52 -62.07
CA ALA A 8 4.37 36.42 -60.70
C ALA A 8 3.25 35.85 -59.80
N VAL A 9 3.45 34.66 -59.24
CA VAL A 9 2.59 34.07 -58.22
C VAL A 9 3.06 34.61 -56.87
N ILE A 10 2.24 35.45 -56.25
CA ILE A 10 2.43 35.92 -54.87
C ILE A 10 1.90 34.82 -53.94
N LEU A 11 2.82 34.06 -53.29
CA LEU A 11 2.50 33.18 -52.16
C LEU A 11 2.33 34.04 -50.91
N CYS A 12 1.08 34.25 -50.49
CA CYS A 12 0.78 34.69 -49.12
C CYS A 12 1.05 33.56 -48.13
N ALA A 13 2.22 33.62 -47.47
CA ALA A 13 2.48 32.78 -46.29
C ALA A 13 1.64 33.30 -45.12
N ALA A 14 0.49 32.65 -44.87
CA ALA A 14 -0.25 32.83 -43.62
C ALA A 14 0.57 32.17 -42.49
N ALA A 15 1.34 32.98 -41.76
CA ALA A 15 1.94 32.56 -40.51
C ALA A 15 0.81 32.27 -39.53
N LEU A 16 0.55 30.98 -39.31
CA LEU A 16 -0.27 30.50 -38.20
C LEU A 16 0.50 30.87 -36.91
N LEU A 17 0.13 31.99 -36.33
CA LEU A 17 0.49 32.33 -34.95
C LEU A 17 -0.24 31.31 -34.04
N SER A 18 0.45 30.20 -33.72
CA SER A 18 0.05 29.36 -32.60
C SER A 18 0.02 30.23 -31.35
N PRO A 19 -1.08 30.26 -30.58
CA PRO A 19 -1.07 30.98 -29.32
C PRO A 19 0.05 30.37 -28.43
N PRO A 20 0.79 31.20 -27.67
CA PRO A 20 1.77 30.69 -26.73
C PRO A 20 1.05 29.70 -25.84
N LEU A 21 1.57 28.47 -25.74
CA LEU A 21 1.18 27.51 -24.72
C LEU A 21 1.23 28.26 -23.39
N ALA A 22 0.08 28.50 -22.78
CA ALA A 22 0.01 29.06 -21.46
C ALA A 22 0.90 28.17 -20.59
N ALA A 23 1.94 28.76 -20.01
CA ALA A 23 2.77 28.07 -19.02
C ALA A 23 1.80 27.48 -18.00
N GLY A 24 1.65 26.16 -17.98
CA GLY A 24 0.65 25.48 -17.20
C GLY A 24 0.80 25.95 -15.74
N ALA A 25 -0.28 26.51 -15.20
CA ALA A 25 -0.32 26.83 -13.79
C ALA A 25 0.03 25.53 -13.05
N LYS A 26 1.01 25.60 -12.12
CA LYS A 26 1.35 24.42 -11.31
C LYS A 26 0.06 23.84 -10.73
N PRO A 27 -0.17 22.53 -10.85
CA PRO A 27 -1.38 21.93 -10.32
C PRO A 27 -1.51 22.28 -8.83
N TYR A 28 -2.72 22.54 -8.38
CA TYR A 28 -3.02 22.81 -6.98
C TYR A 28 -2.87 21.48 -6.21
N PRO A 29 -1.89 21.33 -5.30
CA PRO A 29 -1.65 20.05 -4.67
C PRO A 29 -2.71 19.74 -3.62
N THR A 30 -3.11 18.47 -3.47
CA THR A 30 -4.04 17.97 -2.44
C THR A 30 -3.58 18.32 -1.04
N ASN A 31 -2.29 18.28 -0.78
CA ASN A 31 -1.70 18.64 0.51
C ASN A 31 -1.95 20.10 0.94
N VAL A 32 -2.23 21.03 0.02
CA VAL A 32 -2.66 22.40 0.37
C VAL A 32 -4.07 22.40 0.97
N CYS A 33 -4.97 21.56 0.47
CA CYS A 33 -6.29 21.33 1.05
C CYS A 33 -6.15 20.74 2.46
N VAL A 34 -5.39 19.67 2.61
CA VAL A 34 -5.08 19.02 3.87
C VAL A 34 -4.49 20.00 4.89
N GLY A 35 -3.48 20.77 4.51
CA GLY A 35 -2.87 21.75 5.40
C GLY A 35 -3.84 22.85 5.86
N ARG A 36 -4.87 23.20 5.06
CA ARG A 36 -5.95 24.12 5.49
C ARG A 36 -6.88 23.47 6.49
N LYS A 37 -7.20 22.19 6.31
CA LYS A 37 -8.01 21.41 7.25
C LYS A 37 -7.32 21.27 8.60
N GLN A 38 -6.02 20.97 8.61
CA GLN A 38 -5.21 20.92 9.83
C GLN A 38 -5.14 22.27 10.55
N ASP A 39 -5.04 23.38 9.82
CA ASP A 39 -5.09 24.74 10.41
C ASP A 39 -6.44 25.00 11.07
N ALA A 40 -7.53 24.61 10.43
CA ALA A 40 -8.88 24.73 10.97
C ALA A 40 -9.07 23.87 12.22
N ALA A 41 -8.56 22.63 12.21
CA ALA A 41 -8.56 21.72 13.35
C ALA A 41 -7.80 22.31 14.56
N GLY A 42 -6.60 22.85 14.32
CA GLY A 42 -5.79 23.51 15.36
C GLY A 42 -6.46 24.74 15.95
N ALA A 43 -7.16 25.52 15.12
CA ALA A 43 -7.95 26.65 15.59
C ALA A 43 -9.15 26.21 16.45
N TYR A 44 -9.82 25.12 16.05
CA TYR A 44 -10.94 24.54 16.79
C TYR A 44 -10.50 23.97 18.15
N CYS A 45 -9.51 23.06 18.16
CA CYS A 45 -8.94 22.51 19.39
C CYS A 45 -8.56 23.61 20.41
N ARG A 46 -7.87 24.64 19.94
CA ARG A 46 -7.51 25.79 20.79
C ARG A 46 -8.71 26.50 21.38
N ARG A 47 -9.79 26.69 20.62
CA ARG A 47 -10.99 27.39 21.08
C ARG A 47 -11.79 26.57 22.09
N VAL A 48 -11.92 25.25 21.85
CA VAL A 48 -12.61 24.34 22.76
C VAL A 48 -11.93 24.31 24.11
N LEU A 49 -10.63 24.00 24.16
CA LEU A 49 -9.88 23.96 25.42
C LEU A 49 -9.84 25.30 26.14
N ARG A 50 -9.84 26.45 25.42
CA ARG A 50 -9.96 27.77 26.02
C ARG A 50 -11.38 28.06 26.54
N ALA A 51 -12.42 27.55 25.91
CA ALA A 51 -13.79 27.68 26.40
C ALA A 51 -13.96 26.93 27.72
N TRP A 52 -13.41 25.72 27.84
CA TRP A 52 -13.35 24.96 29.08
C TRP A 52 -12.56 25.68 30.17
N GLY A 53 -11.38 26.22 29.84
CA GLY A 53 -10.62 27.01 30.79
C GLY A 53 -11.32 28.31 31.23
N GLY A 54 -12.21 28.86 30.40
CA GLY A 54 -13.11 29.93 30.77
C GLY A 54 -14.14 29.49 31.79
N TRP A 55 -14.78 28.36 31.54
CA TRP A 55 -15.77 27.75 32.43
C TRP A 55 -15.20 27.44 33.82
N GLU A 56 -13.99 26.89 33.90
CA GLU A 56 -13.34 26.68 35.18
C GLU A 56 -13.22 27.92 36.01
N ASN A 57 -13.06 29.09 35.39
CA ASN A 57 -12.93 30.35 36.12
C ASN A 57 -14.26 30.92 36.61
N ASP A 58 -15.33 30.81 35.82
CA ASP A 58 -16.60 31.49 36.09
C ASP A 58 -17.79 30.52 36.29
N GLY A 59 -17.67 29.25 35.95
CA GLY A 59 -18.73 28.25 36.08
C GLY A 59 -19.89 28.40 35.09
N ASP A 60 -19.77 29.29 34.10
CA ASP A 60 -20.81 29.60 33.13
C ASP A 60 -20.78 28.59 31.97
N ALA A 61 -21.63 27.55 32.10
CA ALA A 61 -21.73 26.46 31.13
C ALA A 61 -22.34 26.94 29.80
N ASP A 62 -23.36 27.79 29.85
CA ASP A 62 -24.04 28.29 28.65
C ASP A 62 -23.05 29.08 27.78
N ARG A 63 -22.23 29.92 28.42
CA ARG A 63 -21.18 30.68 27.73
C ARG A 63 -20.07 29.80 27.16
N ARG A 64 -19.72 28.70 27.84
CA ARG A 64 -18.79 27.70 27.31
C ARG A 64 -19.35 27.07 26.04
N ASP A 65 -20.57 26.55 26.12
CA ASP A 65 -21.24 25.83 25.04
C ASP A 65 -21.49 26.73 23.82
N ASP A 66 -21.90 27.96 24.04
CA ASP A 66 -21.99 29.02 23.01
C ASP A 66 -20.66 29.26 22.28
N LYS A 67 -19.52 29.24 22.99
CA LYS A 67 -18.21 29.42 22.38
C LYS A 67 -17.79 28.21 21.59
N ILE A 68 -18.07 27.00 22.08
CA ILE A 68 -17.79 25.75 21.38
C ILE A 68 -18.64 25.66 20.11
N ALA A 69 -19.94 25.94 20.19
CA ALA A 69 -20.84 25.92 19.03
C ALA A 69 -20.39 26.92 17.93
N ARG A 70 -19.99 28.14 18.34
CA ARG A 70 -19.42 29.11 17.37
C ARG A 70 -18.12 28.64 16.77
N ALA A 71 -17.27 28.01 17.56
CA ALA A 71 -16.01 27.46 17.07
C ALA A 71 -16.23 26.30 16.07
N ALA A 72 -17.24 25.43 16.31
CA ALA A 72 -17.64 24.36 15.38
C ALA A 72 -18.17 24.93 14.07
N GLY A 73 -19.01 25.97 14.11
CA GLY A 73 -19.45 26.64 12.90
C GLY A 73 -18.32 27.33 12.12
N ASP A 74 -17.29 27.86 12.79
CA ASP A 74 -16.09 28.39 12.13
C ASP A 74 -15.25 27.28 11.49
N LEU A 75 -15.14 26.13 12.15
CA LEU A 75 -14.48 24.94 11.63
C LEU A 75 -15.17 24.47 10.35
N ALA A 76 -16.49 24.23 10.39
CA ALA A 76 -17.26 23.77 9.23
C ALA A 76 -17.09 24.70 8.03
N ARG A 77 -17.14 26.04 8.25
CA ARG A 77 -16.90 27.02 7.19
C ARG A 77 -15.46 26.99 6.67
N ALA A 78 -14.46 26.79 7.52
CA ALA A 78 -13.06 26.72 7.10
C ALA A 78 -12.77 25.43 6.32
N TRP A 79 -13.40 24.34 6.74
CA TRP A 79 -13.32 23.03 6.09
C TRP A 79 -13.92 23.06 4.69
N GLY A 80 -15.18 23.50 4.56
CA GLY A 80 -15.83 23.65 3.26
C GLY A 80 -15.08 24.58 2.31
N ARG A 81 -14.51 25.73 2.81
CA ARG A 81 -13.65 26.57 1.95
C ARG A 81 -12.37 25.88 1.48
N ALA A 82 -11.84 24.90 2.24
CA ALA A 82 -10.69 24.11 1.78
C ALA A 82 -11.10 23.19 0.63
N ASP A 83 -12.24 22.52 0.76
CA ASP A 83 -12.82 21.65 -0.28
C ASP A 83 -13.19 22.46 -1.54
N ASP A 84 -13.94 23.56 -1.40
CA ASP A 84 -14.32 24.43 -2.52
C ASP A 84 -13.09 24.93 -3.29
N LYS A 85 -12.01 25.26 -2.57
CA LYS A 85 -10.78 25.74 -3.19
C LYS A 85 -10.03 24.63 -3.93
N ALA A 86 -10.05 23.43 -3.43
CA ALA A 86 -9.48 22.27 -4.10
C ALA A 86 -10.26 21.96 -5.39
N ALA A 87 -11.59 21.85 -5.29
CA ALA A 87 -12.48 21.60 -6.42
C ALA A 87 -12.35 22.68 -7.52
N ALA A 88 -12.29 23.96 -7.14
CA ALA A 88 -12.08 25.07 -8.08
C ALA A 88 -10.74 25.03 -8.82
N ASN A 89 -9.80 24.19 -8.38
CA ASN A 89 -8.51 23.97 -9.03
C ASN A 89 -8.41 22.55 -9.65
N GLY A 90 -9.53 21.83 -9.77
CA GLY A 90 -9.57 20.51 -10.36
C GLY A 90 -8.89 19.43 -9.51
N VAL A 91 -8.79 19.64 -8.21
CA VAL A 91 -8.22 18.69 -7.23
C VAL A 91 -9.31 18.26 -6.28
N ASP A 92 -9.44 16.96 -6.11
CA ASP A 92 -10.31 16.39 -5.07
C ASP A 92 -9.57 16.38 -3.71
N CYS A 93 -10.25 16.82 -2.66
CA CYS A 93 -9.77 16.72 -1.27
C CYS A 93 -10.30 15.44 -0.60
N ALA A 94 -10.68 14.44 -1.37
CA ALA A 94 -11.18 13.14 -0.93
C ALA A 94 -10.07 12.26 -0.28
N ASP A 95 -8.83 12.72 -0.35
CA ASP A 95 -7.68 12.19 0.38
C ASP A 95 -7.78 12.38 1.91
N THR A 96 -8.82 13.05 2.39
CA THR A 96 -9.12 13.15 3.82
C THR A 96 -10.30 12.24 4.17
N THR A 97 -10.10 11.36 5.15
CA THR A 97 -11.12 10.39 5.60
C THR A 97 -12.09 10.93 6.64
N MET A 98 -12.05 12.24 6.91
CA MET A 98 -12.77 12.87 7.99
C MET A 98 -13.56 14.09 7.51
N GLY A 99 -14.83 14.18 7.88
CA GLY A 99 -15.65 15.36 7.73
C GLY A 99 -15.44 16.38 8.87
N ALA A 100 -15.99 17.59 8.72
CA ALA A 100 -15.92 18.61 9.78
C ALA A 100 -16.66 18.18 11.06
N ASP A 101 -17.78 17.48 10.93
CA ASP A 101 -18.57 16.99 12.06
C ASP A 101 -17.85 15.87 12.81
N ASP A 102 -17.20 14.94 12.09
CA ASP A 102 -16.38 13.89 12.68
C ASP A 102 -15.22 14.47 13.47
N LEU A 103 -14.55 15.50 12.91
CA LEU A 103 -13.49 16.21 13.60
C LEU A 103 -14.00 16.91 14.85
N THR A 104 -15.19 17.51 14.79
CA THR A 104 -15.82 18.14 15.95
C THR A 104 -15.98 17.11 17.07
N GLY A 105 -16.58 15.96 16.79
CA GLY A 105 -16.75 14.87 17.75
C GLY A 105 -15.44 14.36 18.35
N LEU A 106 -14.41 14.18 17.51
CA LEU A 106 -13.09 13.73 17.94
C LEU A 106 -12.45 14.75 18.93
N VAL A 107 -12.41 16.03 18.55
CA VAL A 107 -11.79 17.08 19.36
C VAL A 107 -12.55 17.31 20.65
N ASP A 108 -13.88 17.28 20.63
CA ASP A 108 -14.71 17.48 21.81
C ASP A 108 -14.52 16.33 22.81
N SER A 109 -14.50 15.09 22.33
CA SER A 109 -14.24 13.90 23.16
C SER A 109 -12.86 13.97 23.81
N ALA A 110 -11.81 14.20 23.03
CA ALA A 110 -10.44 14.30 23.53
C ALA A 110 -10.26 15.49 24.48
N SER A 111 -10.90 16.64 24.18
CA SER A 111 -10.88 17.81 25.06
C SER A 111 -11.56 17.51 26.39
N GLY A 112 -12.64 16.73 26.40
CA GLY A 112 -13.29 16.26 27.63
C GLY A 112 -12.35 15.42 28.49
N ALA A 113 -11.59 14.51 27.89
CA ALA A 113 -10.58 13.70 28.58
C ALA A 113 -9.44 14.55 29.17
N ILE A 114 -8.94 15.53 28.41
CA ILE A 114 -7.91 16.47 28.86
C ILE A 114 -8.44 17.29 30.05
N VAL A 115 -9.68 17.80 29.99
CA VAL A 115 -10.31 18.57 31.07
C VAL A 115 -10.48 17.71 32.32
N ALA A 116 -10.97 16.48 32.17
CA ALA A 116 -11.12 15.55 33.29
C ALA A 116 -9.77 15.27 33.98
N ALA A 117 -8.72 15.01 33.20
CA ALA A 117 -7.39 14.79 33.73
C ALA A 117 -6.80 16.04 34.43
N VAL A 118 -6.99 17.24 33.88
CA VAL A 118 -6.54 18.49 34.54
C VAL A 118 -7.26 18.71 35.86
N ASN A 119 -8.56 18.38 35.94
CA ASN A 119 -9.40 18.61 37.11
C ASN A 119 -9.30 17.55 38.18
N ASP A 120 -8.64 16.43 37.88
CA ASP A 120 -8.37 15.40 38.88
C ASP A 120 -7.53 15.98 40.04
N GLY A 121 -8.11 15.92 41.26
CA GLY A 121 -7.54 16.51 42.46
C GLY A 121 -7.76 18.01 42.64
N LEU A 122 -8.46 18.70 41.71
CA LEU A 122 -8.81 20.12 41.88
C LEU A 122 -10.18 20.29 42.53
N ASP A 123 -10.19 21.01 43.68
CA ASP A 123 -11.44 21.58 44.22
C ASP A 123 -11.77 22.89 43.45
N LEU A 124 -12.71 22.82 42.54
CA LEU A 124 -13.13 23.97 41.73
C LEU A 124 -13.93 25.03 42.51
N GLN A 125 -14.24 24.82 43.78
CA GLN A 125 -14.78 25.90 44.66
C GLN A 125 -13.67 26.85 45.10
N VAL A 126 -12.40 26.39 45.06
CA VAL A 126 -11.23 27.19 45.46
C VAL A 126 -10.71 28.02 44.26
N ALA A 127 -10.70 29.35 44.40
CA ALA A 127 -10.33 30.28 43.31
C ALA A 127 -8.90 30.05 42.76
N THR A 128 -7.95 29.63 43.60
CA THR A 128 -6.57 29.31 43.16
C THR A 128 -6.53 28.06 42.30
N ASN A 129 -7.35 27.04 42.62
CA ASN A 129 -7.45 25.80 41.85
C ASN A 129 -8.10 26.07 40.49
N ARG A 130 -9.16 26.84 40.42
CA ARG A 130 -9.76 27.28 39.14
C ARG A 130 -8.75 27.99 38.23
N ARG A 131 -7.94 28.91 38.78
CA ARG A 131 -6.89 29.59 38.00
C ARG A 131 -5.80 28.63 37.54
N CYS A 132 -5.48 27.61 38.36
CA CYS A 132 -4.54 26.57 37.99
C CYS A 132 -5.07 25.77 36.79
N GLY A 133 -6.25 25.14 36.90
CA GLY A 133 -6.87 24.35 35.82
C GLY A 133 -6.97 25.16 34.53
N ARG A 134 -7.53 26.38 34.60
CA ARG A 134 -7.56 27.29 33.45
C ARG A 134 -6.20 27.51 32.81
N SER A 135 -5.15 27.72 33.60
CA SER A 135 -3.80 27.98 33.06
C SER A 135 -3.23 26.75 32.34
N ILE A 136 -3.46 25.54 32.86
CA ILE A 136 -3.03 24.30 32.26
C ILE A 136 -3.81 24.03 30.95
N LEU A 137 -5.14 24.22 30.96
CA LEU A 137 -5.96 24.08 29.74
C LEU A 137 -5.58 25.09 28.65
N GLN A 138 -5.19 26.32 29.01
CA GLN A 138 -4.67 27.28 28.04
C GLN A 138 -3.31 26.85 27.45
N ALA A 139 -2.47 26.19 28.24
CA ALA A 139 -1.21 25.66 27.78
C ALA A 139 -1.45 24.48 26.82
N ALA A 140 -2.36 23.55 27.17
CA ALA A 140 -2.78 22.44 26.30
C ALA A 140 -3.38 22.95 24.98
N ALA A 141 -4.26 23.95 25.03
CA ALA A 141 -4.81 24.62 23.85
C ALA A 141 -3.74 25.19 22.93
N THR A 142 -2.69 25.73 23.52
CA THR A 142 -1.56 26.31 22.76
C THR A 142 -0.68 25.21 22.16
N LYS A 143 -0.43 24.11 22.90
CA LYS A 143 0.31 22.94 22.40
C LYS A 143 -0.41 22.34 21.20
N CYS A 144 -1.70 21.98 21.34
CA CYS A 144 -2.49 21.40 20.25
C CYS A 144 -2.44 22.25 18.97
N ALA A 145 -2.68 23.55 19.07
CA ALA A 145 -2.64 24.43 17.90
C ALA A 145 -1.24 24.57 17.28
N ARG A 146 -0.18 24.50 18.08
CA ARG A 146 1.20 24.56 17.56
C ARG A 146 1.62 23.28 16.88
N LEU A 147 1.24 22.11 17.41
CA LEU A 147 1.51 20.83 16.81
C LEU A 147 0.84 20.72 15.43
N LEU A 148 -0.47 20.99 15.34
CA LEU A 148 -1.19 21.02 14.05
C LEU A 148 -0.67 22.12 13.11
N GLY A 149 -0.19 23.24 13.64
CA GLY A 149 0.47 24.27 12.84
C GLY A 149 1.82 23.84 12.28
N ALA A 150 2.56 22.99 12.99
CA ALA A 150 3.81 22.39 12.50
C ALA A 150 3.52 21.38 11.37
N GLU A 151 2.53 20.51 11.57
CA GLU A 151 2.07 19.57 10.54
C GLU A 151 1.58 20.29 9.28
N ARG A 152 0.73 21.31 9.43
CA ARG A 152 0.32 22.16 8.30
C ARG A 152 1.51 22.73 7.53
N GLY A 153 2.53 23.20 8.24
CA GLY A 153 3.74 23.78 7.62
C GLY A 153 4.49 22.77 6.78
N PHE A 154 4.63 21.56 7.32
CA PHE A 154 5.25 20.44 6.67
C PHE A 154 4.46 19.98 5.43
N VAL A 155 3.16 19.69 5.58
CA VAL A 155 2.29 19.22 4.50
C VAL A 155 2.19 20.23 3.34
N ARG A 156 2.12 21.55 3.63
CA ARG A 156 1.95 22.58 2.59
C ARG A 156 3.20 22.95 1.82
N ASN A 157 4.37 22.69 2.36
CA ASN A 157 5.62 23.11 1.73
C ASN A 157 6.77 22.14 2.02
N PRO A 158 6.67 20.91 1.50
CA PRO A 158 7.64 19.84 1.76
C PRO A 158 9.06 20.21 1.33
N ALA A 159 9.20 20.97 0.24
CA ALA A 159 10.52 21.41 -0.24
C ALA A 159 11.31 22.27 0.75
N ARG A 160 10.62 22.86 1.76
CA ARG A 160 11.27 23.62 2.83
C ARG A 160 11.68 22.79 4.04
N ASP A 161 11.20 21.56 4.11
CA ASP A 161 11.40 20.67 5.25
C ASP A 161 11.40 19.20 4.78
N PRO A 162 12.32 18.84 3.88
CA PRO A 162 12.28 17.56 3.18
C PRO A 162 12.49 16.33 4.11
N ASP A 163 13.12 16.55 5.25
CA ASP A 163 13.37 15.52 6.28
C ASP A 163 12.46 15.64 7.52
N GLY A 164 11.54 16.60 7.53
CA GLY A 164 10.66 16.86 8.67
C GLY A 164 11.34 17.52 9.89
N ALA A 165 12.63 17.83 9.81
CA ALA A 165 13.40 18.31 10.97
C ALA A 165 12.87 19.64 11.55
N ARG A 166 12.32 20.52 10.71
CA ARG A 166 11.71 21.78 11.17
C ARG A 166 10.38 21.54 11.87
N ARG A 167 9.57 20.62 11.36
CA ARG A 167 8.34 20.16 12.01
C ARG A 167 8.67 19.62 13.40
N ASP A 168 9.59 18.67 13.47
CA ASP A 168 9.97 17.98 14.71
C ASP A 168 10.54 18.98 15.74
N ALA A 169 11.40 19.90 15.31
CA ALA A 169 11.90 20.96 16.17
C ALA A 169 10.78 21.92 16.65
N SER A 170 9.74 22.13 15.86
CA SER A 170 8.57 22.95 16.25
C SER A 170 7.69 22.22 17.26
N GLN A 171 7.50 20.93 17.08
CA GLN A 171 6.77 20.05 18.00
C GLN A 171 7.50 19.94 19.34
N ALA A 172 8.80 19.71 19.34
CA ALA A 172 9.61 19.69 20.56
C ALA A 172 9.55 21.00 21.34
N ARG A 173 9.56 22.17 20.65
CA ARG A 173 9.37 23.46 21.29
C ARG A 173 7.97 23.65 21.88
N ALA A 174 6.94 23.10 21.22
CA ALA A 174 5.58 23.14 21.73
C ALA A 174 5.43 22.31 23.01
N ALA A 175 6.01 21.11 23.04
CA ALA A 175 6.08 20.23 24.21
C ALA A 175 6.81 20.92 25.38
N ALA A 176 8.04 21.37 25.17
CA ALA A 176 8.81 22.07 26.20
C ALA A 176 8.07 23.29 26.78
N THR A 177 7.39 24.07 25.92
CA THR A 177 6.59 25.23 26.36
C THR A 177 5.43 24.81 27.26
N PHE A 178 4.79 23.66 26.94
CA PHE A 178 3.68 23.12 27.73
C PHE A 178 4.19 22.63 29.09
N THR A 179 5.24 21.78 29.11
CA THR A 179 5.86 21.26 30.32
C THR A 179 6.30 22.38 31.27
N ASP A 180 6.92 23.45 30.74
CA ASP A 180 7.29 24.62 31.51
C ASP A 180 6.07 25.33 32.10
N ALA A 181 4.99 25.48 31.34
CA ALA A 181 3.76 26.09 31.80
C ALA A 181 3.11 25.26 32.92
N PHE A 182 3.01 23.96 32.76
CA PHE A 182 2.52 23.03 33.76
C PHE A 182 3.34 23.10 35.05
N ASN A 183 4.67 23.00 34.97
CA ASN A 183 5.57 23.04 36.10
C ASN A 183 5.52 24.38 36.85
N ARG A 184 5.28 25.49 36.15
CA ARG A 184 5.04 26.77 36.81
C ARG A 184 3.80 26.74 37.69
N GLN A 185 2.71 26.08 37.30
CA GLN A 185 1.49 25.94 38.11
C GLN A 185 1.74 25.01 39.30
N ARG A 186 2.47 23.89 39.12
CA ARG A 186 2.86 22.99 40.22
C ARG A 186 3.67 23.74 41.30
N ARG A 187 4.64 24.57 40.90
CA ARG A 187 5.42 25.38 41.84
C ARG A 187 4.59 26.41 42.59
N LYS A 188 3.44 26.82 42.06
CA LYS A 188 2.47 27.71 42.75
C LYS A 188 1.49 26.95 43.65
N GLY A 189 1.71 25.63 43.85
CA GLY A 189 0.87 24.83 44.73
C GLY A 189 -0.41 24.31 44.07
N CYS A 190 -0.43 24.16 42.73
CA CYS A 190 -1.54 23.55 42.02
C CYS A 190 -1.73 22.10 42.42
N PRO A 191 -2.90 21.68 42.97
CA PRO A 191 -3.08 20.35 43.54
C PRO A 191 -3.54 19.29 42.52
N THR A 192 -3.57 19.58 41.20
CA THR A 192 -3.94 18.57 40.18
C THR A 192 -3.16 17.28 40.34
N ALA A 193 -3.82 16.12 40.25
CA ALA A 193 -3.19 14.82 40.26
C ALA A 193 -2.50 14.49 38.91
N ALA A 194 -2.83 15.21 37.84
CA ALA A 194 -2.22 15.02 36.53
C ALA A 194 -0.70 15.24 36.54
N THR A 195 -0.02 14.54 35.63
CA THR A 195 1.39 14.79 35.31
C THR A 195 1.53 15.56 34.00
N ALA A 196 2.68 16.22 33.80
CA ALA A 196 2.94 16.89 32.51
C ALA A 196 2.90 15.88 31.36
N ASP A 197 3.60 14.75 31.52
CA ASP A 197 3.73 13.71 30.49
C ASP A 197 2.37 13.08 30.15
N GLY A 198 1.51 12.83 31.16
CA GLY A 198 0.17 12.26 30.92
C GLY A 198 -0.75 13.22 30.15
N LEU A 199 -0.69 14.53 30.45
CA LEU A 199 -1.45 15.53 29.70
C LEU A 199 -0.84 15.78 28.30
N GLU A 200 0.48 15.70 28.17
CA GLU A 200 1.14 15.76 26.87
C GLU A 200 0.68 14.63 25.97
N ALA A 201 0.68 13.38 26.49
CA ALA A 201 0.22 12.20 25.74
C ALA A 201 -1.22 12.41 25.22
N LEU A 202 -2.16 12.87 26.04
CA LEU A 202 -3.54 13.13 25.60
C LEU A 202 -3.63 14.16 24.46
N VAL A 203 -2.81 15.22 24.51
CA VAL A 203 -2.77 16.23 23.44
C VAL A 203 -2.09 15.69 22.19
N ASP A 204 -1.03 14.90 22.36
CA ASP A 204 -0.27 14.32 21.25
C ASP A 204 -1.09 13.25 20.52
N ASP A 205 -1.84 12.42 21.27
CA ASP A 205 -2.77 11.42 20.72
C ASP A 205 -3.88 12.10 19.89
N LEU A 206 -4.49 13.17 20.43
CA LEU A 206 -5.47 13.95 19.66
C LEU A 206 -4.88 14.49 18.36
N VAL A 207 -3.68 15.06 18.42
CA VAL A 207 -3.02 15.61 17.22
C VAL A 207 -2.68 14.49 16.24
N ALA A 208 -2.17 13.35 16.72
CA ALA A 208 -1.88 12.19 15.89
C ALA A 208 -3.13 11.68 15.16
N ASP A 209 -4.25 11.58 15.87
CA ASP A 209 -5.54 11.18 15.28
C ASP A 209 -6.01 12.15 14.17
N VAL A 210 -5.90 13.46 14.42
CA VAL A 210 -6.24 14.48 13.41
C VAL A 210 -5.31 14.37 12.20
N VAL A 211 -4.01 14.26 12.43
CA VAL A 211 -3.01 14.12 11.37
C VAL A 211 -3.25 12.85 10.57
N ALA A 212 -3.41 11.71 11.26
CA ALA A 212 -3.64 10.42 10.63
C ALA A 212 -4.86 10.40 9.68
N ARG A 213 -5.88 11.19 9.98
CA ARG A 213 -7.12 11.25 9.19
C ARG A 213 -7.16 12.39 8.17
N THR A 214 -6.17 13.25 8.14
CA THR A 214 -6.12 14.41 7.25
C THR A 214 -4.86 14.48 6.39
N THR A 215 -3.87 13.60 6.57
CA THR A 215 -2.56 13.75 5.95
C THR A 215 -2.39 12.93 4.68
N VAL A 216 -1.89 13.59 3.64
CA VAL A 216 -1.25 12.96 2.49
C VAL A 216 0.25 13.21 2.57
N SER A 217 1.06 12.26 2.16
CA SER A 217 2.51 12.40 2.22
C SER A 217 3.01 13.57 1.37
N PRO A 218 3.73 14.54 1.96
CA PRO A 218 4.23 15.71 1.23
C PRO A 218 5.62 15.53 0.62
N ASN A 219 6.35 14.48 1.01
CA ASN A 219 7.79 14.33 0.74
C ASN A 219 8.12 13.37 -0.40
N VAL A 220 7.13 12.99 -1.19
CA VAL A 220 7.29 12.09 -2.33
C VAL A 220 6.96 12.84 -3.60
N ASP A 221 7.76 12.63 -4.63
CA ASP A 221 7.50 13.19 -5.96
C ASP A 221 6.19 12.62 -6.52
N ASP A 222 5.38 13.46 -7.15
CA ASP A 222 4.14 13.07 -7.83
C ASP A 222 4.34 12.89 -9.35
N GLU A 223 5.50 13.24 -9.90
CA GLU A 223 5.85 13.08 -11.32
C GLU A 223 6.71 11.83 -11.56
N ALA A 224 7.57 11.45 -10.59
CA ALA A 224 8.53 10.35 -10.73
C ALA A 224 8.56 9.42 -9.49
N PHE A 225 9.07 8.22 -9.68
CA PHE A 225 9.36 7.34 -8.56
C PHE A 225 10.62 7.80 -7.81
N THR A 226 10.49 7.97 -6.51
CA THR A 226 11.61 8.28 -5.61
C THR A 226 12.22 7.00 -5.08
N THR A 227 13.53 6.86 -5.17
CA THR A 227 14.28 5.74 -4.59
C THR A 227 14.49 5.97 -3.11
N ILE A 228 14.09 5.00 -2.29
CA ILE A 228 14.36 4.97 -0.85
C ILE A 228 15.41 3.91 -0.57
N SER A 229 16.49 4.31 0.11
CA SER A 229 17.65 3.47 0.41
C SER A 229 17.84 3.38 1.93
N PRO A 230 17.10 2.50 2.62
CA PRO A 230 17.23 2.35 4.06
C PRO A 230 18.59 1.74 4.41
N MET A 231 19.21 2.20 5.49
CA MET A 231 20.50 1.70 5.95
C MET A 231 20.46 1.33 7.44
N GLY A 232 21.22 0.30 7.78
CA GLY A 232 21.40 -0.15 9.16
C GLY A 232 20.15 -0.75 9.78
N THR A 233 20.18 -0.92 11.08
CA THR A 233 19.07 -1.48 11.86
C THR A 233 18.15 -0.38 12.35
N THR A 234 16.86 -0.58 12.24
CA THR A 234 15.84 0.32 12.79
C THR A 234 14.80 -0.47 13.58
N SER A 235 14.26 0.11 14.64
CA SER A 235 13.18 -0.50 15.40
C SER A 235 11.83 -0.16 14.79
N TYR A 236 10.96 -1.16 14.61
CA TYR A 236 9.60 -1.01 14.13
C TYR A 236 8.66 -2.01 14.79
N LEU A 237 7.62 -1.51 15.44
CA LEU A 237 6.61 -2.32 16.17
C LEU A 237 7.23 -3.33 17.17
N GLY A 238 8.32 -2.91 17.83
CA GLY A 238 9.01 -3.73 18.85
C GLY A 238 9.99 -4.75 18.27
N GLN A 239 10.25 -4.75 16.97
CA GLN A 239 11.23 -5.60 16.31
C GLN A 239 12.36 -4.75 15.71
N ASP A 240 13.58 -5.24 15.79
CA ASP A 240 14.71 -4.65 15.10
C ASP A 240 14.80 -5.26 13.70
N ILE A 241 14.72 -4.41 12.69
CA ILE A 241 14.74 -4.78 11.27
C ILE A 241 16.00 -4.22 10.59
N THR A 242 16.68 -5.07 9.84
CA THR A 242 17.88 -4.71 9.06
C THR A 242 17.66 -5.10 7.61
N PRO A 243 17.21 -4.16 6.77
CA PRO A 243 16.95 -4.42 5.35
C PRO A 243 18.28 -4.63 4.60
N THR A 244 18.33 -5.66 3.77
CA THR A 244 19.48 -5.95 2.90
C THR A 244 19.08 -6.95 1.82
N CYS A 245 19.82 -7.01 0.73
CA CYS A 245 19.68 -8.07 -0.27
C CYS A 245 20.38 -9.36 0.15
N ILE A 246 20.11 -10.45 -0.54
CA ILE A 246 20.57 -11.81 -0.18
C ILE A 246 22.10 -11.93 -0.08
N LYS A 247 22.85 -11.12 -0.83
CA LYS A 247 24.33 -11.09 -0.86
C LYS A 247 24.92 -9.96 -0.01
N ASP A 248 24.16 -9.43 0.94
CA ASP A 248 24.57 -8.29 1.79
C ASP A 248 24.84 -6.99 1.01
N THR A 249 24.16 -6.83 -0.13
CA THR A 249 24.15 -5.59 -0.91
C THR A 249 23.03 -4.66 -0.43
N PRO A 250 23.14 -3.33 -0.69
CA PRO A 250 22.12 -2.37 -0.27
C PRO A 250 20.74 -2.69 -0.83
N TYR A 251 19.74 -2.60 0.02
CA TYR A 251 18.33 -2.70 -0.36
C TYR A 251 17.78 -1.35 -0.79
N HIS A 252 16.97 -1.31 -1.83
CA HIS A 252 16.25 -0.14 -2.31
C HIS A 252 14.79 -0.52 -2.55
N PHE A 253 13.88 0.44 -2.34
CA PHE A 253 12.49 0.34 -2.79
C PHE A 253 12.04 1.68 -3.37
N PHE A 254 10.92 1.69 -4.08
CA PHE A 254 10.51 2.85 -4.84
C PHE A 254 9.13 3.32 -4.40
N VAL A 255 8.95 4.65 -4.37
CA VAL A 255 7.70 5.24 -3.91
C VAL A 255 7.28 6.37 -4.83
N LYS A 256 5.98 6.54 -4.99
CA LYS A 256 5.40 7.64 -5.74
C LYS A 256 4.17 8.17 -5.02
N ARG A 257 4.07 9.49 -4.90
CA ARG A 257 2.88 10.12 -4.36
C ARG A 257 1.79 10.21 -5.43
N GLY A 258 0.58 9.83 -5.04
CA GLY A 258 -0.62 10.02 -5.85
C GLY A 258 -1.35 11.31 -5.52
N ARG A 259 -2.54 11.43 -6.10
CA ARG A 259 -3.45 12.58 -5.91
C ARG A 259 -4.61 12.28 -4.97
N VAL A 260 -4.80 10.98 -4.63
CA VAL A 260 -5.85 10.49 -3.73
C VAL A 260 -5.22 9.74 -2.56
N ASN A 261 -5.88 9.74 -1.41
CA ASN A 261 -5.37 9.03 -0.22
C ASN A 261 -5.68 7.53 -0.27
N LYS A 262 -5.24 6.90 -1.35
CA LYS A 262 -5.28 5.45 -1.56
C LYS A 262 -3.87 4.95 -1.76
N LEU A 263 -3.60 3.70 -1.36
CA LEU A 263 -2.25 3.13 -1.36
C LEU A 263 -2.20 1.81 -2.12
N LEU A 264 -1.31 1.74 -3.10
CA LEU A 264 -0.89 0.52 -3.77
C LEU A 264 0.42 0.04 -3.13
N MET A 265 0.40 -1.12 -2.48
CA MET A 265 1.58 -1.85 -2.04
C MET A 265 1.86 -2.95 -3.05
N TYR A 266 2.90 -2.78 -3.86
CA TYR A 266 3.26 -3.75 -4.89
C TYR A 266 4.55 -4.47 -4.53
N TYR A 267 4.54 -5.78 -4.60
CA TYR A 267 5.66 -6.68 -4.36
C TYR A 267 6.23 -7.19 -5.68
N GLN A 268 7.52 -6.89 -5.94
CA GLN A 268 8.20 -7.31 -7.17
C GLN A 268 8.40 -8.84 -7.18
N GLY A 269 8.26 -9.46 -8.35
CA GLY A 269 8.65 -10.85 -8.58
C GLY A 269 10.16 -11.01 -8.72
N GLY A 270 10.63 -12.24 -8.95
CA GLY A 270 12.06 -12.48 -9.19
C GLY A 270 12.55 -13.87 -8.82
N GLY A 271 11.68 -14.87 -8.76
CA GLY A 271 12.05 -16.25 -8.45
C GLY A 271 12.26 -16.51 -6.96
N ALA A 272 12.94 -17.60 -6.61
CA ALA A 272 13.26 -17.96 -5.22
C ALA A 272 14.40 -18.98 -5.16
N CYS A 273 15.10 -19.03 -4.02
CA CYS A 273 16.07 -20.08 -3.73
C CYS A 273 15.99 -20.49 -2.24
N TRP A 274 16.35 -21.73 -1.92
CA TRP A 274 16.10 -22.31 -0.60
C TRP A 274 17.20 -23.25 -0.07
N ASP A 275 18.26 -23.48 -0.85
CA ASP A 275 19.41 -24.30 -0.46
C ASP A 275 20.69 -23.82 -1.14
N GLY A 276 21.81 -24.45 -0.83
CA GLY A 276 23.11 -24.07 -1.39
C GLY A 276 23.22 -24.26 -2.92
N LEU A 277 22.46 -25.17 -3.49
CA LEU A 277 22.43 -25.39 -4.93
C LEU A 277 21.61 -24.29 -5.63
N THR A 278 20.39 -24.08 -5.21
CA THR A 278 19.50 -23.10 -5.83
C THR A 278 19.96 -21.67 -5.61
N CYS A 279 20.51 -21.34 -4.42
CA CYS A 279 21.08 -20.01 -4.16
C CYS A 279 22.47 -19.80 -4.79
N GLY A 280 23.10 -20.86 -5.28
CA GLY A 280 24.37 -20.83 -6.02
C GLY A 280 24.22 -20.56 -7.52
N ILE A 281 23.00 -20.59 -8.07
CA ILE A 281 22.69 -20.36 -9.48
C ILE A 281 21.70 -19.20 -9.63
N PRO A 282 21.60 -18.52 -10.80
CA PRO A 282 20.76 -17.34 -10.98
C PRO A 282 19.28 -17.73 -11.19
N VAL A 283 18.63 -18.27 -10.16
CA VAL A 283 17.20 -18.62 -10.18
C VAL A 283 16.32 -17.56 -9.51
N CYS A 284 16.94 -16.52 -8.94
CA CYS A 284 16.24 -15.38 -8.34
C CYS A 284 17.06 -14.09 -8.47
N ASP A 285 16.38 -12.96 -8.34
CA ASP A 285 17.00 -11.64 -8.29
C ASP A 285 17.70 -11.45 -6.93
N ALA A 286 18.98 -11.11 -6.97
CA ALA A 286 19.85 -11.10 -5.81
C ALA A 286 20.32 -9.71 -5.37
N ASP A 287 19.99 -8.66 -6.13
CA ASP A 287 20.29 -7.27 -5.87
C ASP A 287 19.21 -6.36 -6.50
N VAL A 288 19.23 -5.07 -6.17
CA VAL A 288 18.33 -4.06 -6.75
C VAL A 288 19.16 -2.95 -7.35
N ASP A 289 19.04 -2.75 -8.66
CA ASP A 289 19.64 -1.60 -9.35
C ASP A 289 18.59 -0.49 -9.56
N PRO A 290 18.67 0.62 -8.81
CA PRO A 290 17.70 1.70 -8.92
C PRO A 290 17.70 2.43 -10.27
N ASN A 291 18.68 2.16 -11.15
CA ASN A 291 18.79 2.73 -12.49
C ASN A 291 18.42 1.75 -13.61
N SER A 292 17.87 0.60 -13.25
CA SER A 292 17.39 -0.43 -14.17
C SER A 292 15.87 -0.56 -14.13
N THR A 293 15.35 -1.61 -14.77
CA THR A 293 13.91 -1.97 -14.74
C THR A 293 13.42 -2.47 -13.37
N ASP A 294 14.30 -2.59 -12.37
CA ASP A 294 13.88 -2.79 -10.98
C ASP A 294 13.11 -1.58 -10.44
N ASN A 295 13.43 -0.40 -10.96
CA ASN A 295 12.63 0.80 -10.72
C ASN A 295 11.49 0.87 -11.76
N PRO A 296 10.22 0.86 -11.33
CA PRO A 296 9.07 0.85 -12.23
C PRO A 296 9.00 2.08 -13.15
N GLN A 297 9.73 3.16 -12.85
CA GLN A 297 9.83 4.32 -13.74
C GLN A 297 10.46 3.97 -15.09
N PHE A 298 11.39 3.01 -15.13
CA PHE A 298 12.04 2.57 -16.35
C PHE A 298 11.32 1.44 -17.08
N ALA A 299 10.22 0.94 -16.50
CA ALA A 299 9.34 -0.07 -17.09
C ALA A 299 7.87 0.38 -17.01
N PRO A 300 7.47 1.51 -17.64
CA PRO A 300 6.11 2.05 -17.56
C PRO A 300 5.16 1.27 -18.49
N VAL A 301 4.86 0.03 -18.13
CA VAL A 301 3.99 -0.88 -18.87
C VAL A 301 2.92 -1.49 -17.95
N GLY A 302 1.81 -1.96 -18.53
CA GLY A 302 0.73 -2.55 -17.76
C GLY A 302 0.17 -1.58 -16.71
N PHE A 303 0.03 -2.04 -15.48
CA PHE A 303 -0.45 -1.18 -14.39
C PHE A 303 0.59 -0.15 -13.88
N PHE A 304 1.83 -0.19 -14.36
CA PHE A 304 2.82 0.87 -14.13
C PHE A 304 2.87 1.94 -15.23
N ASP A 305 2.08 1.79 -16.30
CA ASP A 305 1.80 2.90 -17.21
C ASP A 305 0.76 3.83 -16.56
N LEU A 306 1.26 4.76 -15.76
CA LEU A 306 0.42 5.73 -15.04
C LEU A 306 -0.11 6.85 -15.96
N ALA A 307 0.35 6.91 -17.22
CA ALA A 307 -0.20 7.81 -18.24
C ALA A 307 -1.47 7.26 -18.87
N ASP A 308 -1.68 5.94 -18.85
CA ASP A 308 -2.88 5.32 -19.40
C ASP A 308 -4.11 5.69 -18.57
N GLN A 309 -5.10 6.32 -19.22
CA GLN A 309 -6.33 6.77 -18.58
C GLN A 309 -7.20 5.62 -18.06
N ARG A 310 -6.98 4.41 -18.55
CA ARG A 310 -7.69 3.20 -18.13
C ARG A 310 -7.11 2.62 -16.83
N ASN A 311 -5.91 3.04 -16.42
CA ASN A 311 -5.25 2.53 -15.23
C ASN A 311 -5.94 3.02 -13.95
N PRO A 312 -6.54 2.15 -13.12
CA PRO A 312 -7.23 2.56 -11.90
C PRO A 312 -6.28 3.07 -10.81
N PHE A 313 -4.98 2.77 -10.89
CA PHE A 313 -3.97 3.13 -9.90
C PHE A 313 -3.18 4.41 -10.25
N ARG A 314 -3.47 5.06 -11.37
CA ARG A 314 -2.72 6.21 -11.88
C ARG A 314 -2.60 7.39 -10.90
N ASP A 315 -3.61 7.55 -10.04
CA ASP A 315 -3.69 8.63 -9.06
C ASP A 315 -3.42 8.17 -7.62
N TRP A 316 -3.08 6.90 -7.41
CA TRP A 316 -2.82 6.33 -6.09
C TRP A 316 -1.39 6.61 -5.63
N ASN A 317 -1.19 6.65 -4.32
CA ASN A 317 0.14 6.50 -3.73
C ASN A 317 0.65 5.09 -4.00
N ILE A 318 1.92 4.96 -4.35
CA ILE A 318 2.51 3.66 -4.69
C ILE A 318 3.75 3.43 -3.85
N VAL A 319 3.84 2.26 -3.24
CA VAL A 319 5.06 1.71 -2.66
C VAL A 319 5.38 0.42 -3.41
N PHE A 320 6.47 0.45 -4.14
CA PHE A 320 7.00 -0.67 -4.87
C PHE A 320 8.10 -1.33 -4.04
N VAL A 321 7.78 -2.49 -3.46
CA VAL A 321 8.67 -3.28 -2.62
C VAL A 321 9.52 -4.16 -3.53
N SER A 322 10.77 -3.75 -3.75
CA SER A 322 11.70 -4.46 -4.63
C SER A 322 12.08 -5.82 -4.05
N TYR A 323 12.50 -6.72 -4.92
CA TYR A 323 12.86 -8.08 -4.56
C TYR A 323 14.34 -8.39 -4.79
N CYS A 324 15.03 -8.83 -3.74
CA CYS A 324 16.42 -9.27 -3.83
C CYS A 324 16.80 -10.24 -2.70
N SER A 325 15.81 -10.82 -2.03
CA SER A 325 16.01 -11.69 -0.86
C SER A 325 15.77 -13.17 -1.14
N CYS A 326 15.23 -13.52 -2.31
CA CYS A 326 15.01 -14.88 -2.81
C CYS A 326 14.14 -15.78 -1.91
N ASP A 327 13.25 -15.20 -1.09
CA ASP A 327 12.50 -15.85 -0.01
C ASP A 327 11.02 -15.44 0.00
N ILE A 328 10.48 -15.10 -1.17
CA ILE A 328 9.09 -14.67 -1.39
C ILE A 328 8.65 -13.47 -0.51
N HIS A 329 9.58 -12.55 -0.19
CA HIS A 329 9.37 -11.35 0.64
C HIS A 329 8.99 -11.60 2.11
N PHE A 330 9.19 -12.81 2.62
CA PHE A 330 8.72 -13.15 3.96
C PHE A 330 9.71 -13.93 4.82
N GLY A 331 10.86 -14.32 4.26
CA GLY A 331 11.94 -14.98 4.98
C GLY A 331 12.67 -14.04 5.94
N ASP A 332 13.21 -14.60 7.01
CA ASP A 332 14.04 -13.89 7.98
C ASP A 332 15.11 -14.83 8.58
N ALA A 333 15.92 -15.41 7.71
CA ALA A 333 16.96 -16.35 8.05
C ALA A 333 18.34 -15.89 7.56
N GLU A 334 19.36 -16.38 8.23
CA GLU A 334 20.74 -16.37 7.74
C GLU A 334 21.19 -17.81 7.57
N GLN A 335 21.58 -18.17 6.34
CA GLN A 335 22.02 -19.51 6.00
C GLN A 335 23.51 -19.51 5.62
N ASN A 336 24.23 -20.51 6.12
CA ASN A 336 25.64 -20.69 5.81
C ASN A 336 25.84 -21.60 4.58
N TYR A 337 25.05 -21.38 3.55
CA TYR A 337 25.35 -21.97 2.24
C TYR A 337 26.68 -21.37 1.73
N PRO A 338 27.47 -22.05 0.93
CA PRO A 338 28.52 -21.39 0.16
C PRO A 338 27.93 -20.80 -1.16
N PRO A 339 27.77 -19.46 -1.29
CA PRO A 339 28.11 -18.40 -0.32
C PRO A 339 27.08 -18.20 0.82
N ARG A 340 27.47 -17.48 1.88
CA ARG A 340 26.56 -17.02 2.96
C ARG A 340 25.34 -16.29 2.34
N THR A 341 24.16 -16.64 2.78
CA THR A 341 22.89 -16.23 2.18
C THR A 341 22.01 -15.55 3.23
N LEU A 342 21.54 -14.34 2.93
CA LEU A 342 20.68 -13.55 3.83
C LEU A 342 19.25 -13.51 3.26
N HIS A 343 18.36 -14.32 3.80
CA HIS A 343 16.95 -14.24 3.54
C HIS A 343 16.34 -13.14 4.43
N ARG A 344 16.13 -11.94 3.88
CA ARG A 344 15.66 -10.75 4.62
C ARG A 344 14.41 -10.12 4.01
N GLY A 345 13.62 -10.90 3.31
CA GLY A 345 12.40 -10.43 2.66
C GLY A 345 11.40 -9.85 3.64
N TYR A 346 11.26 -10.44 4.82
CA TYR A 346 10.44 -9.88 5.89
C TYR A 346 10.94 -8.50 6.34
N ALA A 347 12.24 -8.36 6.64
CA ALA A 347 12.81 -7.07 7.04
C ALA A 347 12.66 -6.01 5.95
N ASN A 348 12.86 -6.39 4.67
CA ASN A 348 12.68 -5.51 3.51
C ASN A 348 11.21 -5.06 3.36
N SER A 349 10.26 -5.97 3.55
CA SER A 349 8.82 -5.67 3.55
C SER A 349 8.42 -4.74 4.70
N ARG A 350 8.93 -5.01 5.91
CA ARG A 350 8.62 -4.21 7.13
C ARG A 350 9.19 -2.80 7.05
N ILE A 351 10.38 -2.59 6.46
CA ILE A 351 10.93 -1.24 6.31
C ILE A 351 10.14 -0.42 5.29
N ALA A 352 9.67 -1.05 4.20
CA ALA A 352 8.81 -0.40 3.23
C ALA A 352 7.45 -0.04 3.85
N GLU A 353 6.86 -0.93 4.64
CA GLU A 353 5.62 -0.66 5.39
C GLU A 353 5.80 0.46 6.42
N LYS A 354 6.92 0.44 7.21
CA LYS A 354 7.23 1.51 8.16
C LYS A 354 7.26 2.86 7.45
N TRP A 355 7.98 2.92 6.34
CA TRP A 355 8.08 4.13 5.54
C TRP A 355 6.69 4.56 5.03
N ALA A 356 5.92 3.64 4.48
CA ALA A 356 4.56 3.91 4.01
C ALA A 356 3.65 4.45 5.12
N ARG A 357 3.70 3.85 6.32
CA ARG A 357 2.94 4.29 7.49
C ARG A 357 3.28 5.72 7.90
N GLU A 358 4.56 6.10 7.81
CA GLU A 358 5.04 7.42 8.20
C GLU A 358 4.70 8.50 7.16
N HIS A 359 4.49 8.10 5.88
CA HIS A 359 4.34 9.03 4.78
C HIS A 359 2.95 9.00 4.12
N PHE A 360 2.24 7.88 4.15
CA PHE A 360 0.87 7.72 3.65
C PHE A 360 -0.06 7.37 4.81
N VAL A 361 -0.38 8.40 5.58
CA VAL A 361 -1.12 8.22 6.83
C VAL A 361 -2.61 8.05 6.58
N ALA A 362 -3.19 7.02 7.18
CA ALA A 362 -4.62 6.68 7.09
C ALA A 362 -5.18 6.63 5.66
N PRO A 363 -4.59 5.85 4.74
CA PRO A 363 -5.20 5.64 3.44
C PRO A 363 -6.60 5.04 3.59
N GLU A 364 -7.55 5.55 2.81
CA GLU A 364 -8.94 5.06 2.86
C GLU A 364 -9.10 3.68 2.22
N GLN A 365 -8.23 3.36 1.25
CA GLN A 365 -8.22 2.10 0.51
C GLN A 365 -6.79 1.66 0.24
N ILE A 366 -6.51 0.38 0.47
CA ILE A 366 -5.19 -0.22 0.25
C ILE A 366 -5.35 -1.43 -0.67
N PHE A 367 -4.63 -1.40 -1.77
CA PHE A 367 -4.50 -2.53 -2.67
C PHE A 367 -3.11 -3.15 -2.50
N VAL A 368 -3.08 -4.40 -2.03
CA VAL A 368 -1.84 -5.15 -1.86
C VAL A 368 -1.74 -6.16 -2.98
N THR A 369 -0.67 -6.12 -3.74
CA THR A 369 -0.47 -7.03 -4.88
C THR A 369 1.00 -7.26 -5.15
N GLY A 370 1.26 -8.21 -6.00
CA GLY A 370 2.60 -8.53 -6.46
C GLY A 370 2.55 -9.65 -7.48
N SER A 371 3.61 -9.80 -8.23
CA SER A 371 3.70 -10.78 -9.32
C SER A 371 4.71 -11.87 -9.00
N SER A 372 4.43 -13.14 -9.38
CA SER A 372 5.34 -14.27 -9.16
C SER A 372 5.72 -14.44 -7.67
N ALA A 373 7.00 -14.40 -7.31
CA ALA A 373 7.44 -14.39 -5.91
C ALA A 373 6.78 -13.26 -5.11
N GLY A 374 6.52 -12.12 -5.74
CA GLY A 374 5.83 -10.98 -5.12
C GLY A 374 4.35 -11.22 -4.86
N ALA A 375 3.71 -12.13 -5.58
CA ALA A 375 2.33 -12.55 -5.30
C ALA A 375 2.23 -13.20 -3.91
N TYR A 376 3.20 -14.06 -3.55
CA TYR A 376 3.33 -14.60 -2.19
C TYR A 376 3.66 -13.50 -1.18
N GLY A 377 4.57 -12.58 -1.56
CA GLY A 377 4.90 -11.41 -0.74
C GLY A 377 3.66 -10.61 -0.37
N ALA A 378 2.80 -10.29 -1.34
CA ALA A 378 1.54 -9.63 -1.12
C ALA A 378 0.62 -10.42 -0.17
N TRP A 379 0.51 -11.71 -0.40
CA TRP A 379 -0.37 -12.61 0.36
C TRP A 379 0.01 -12.72 1.83
N PHE A 380 1.30 -12.93 2.13
CA PHE A 380 1.79 -13.08 3.48
C PHE A 380 1.89 -11.75 4.25
N ASN A 381 2.19 -10.64 3.57
CA ASN A 381 2.29 -9.34 4.22
C ASN A 381 0.94 -8.62 4.40
N ALA A 382 -0.11 -8.94 3.62
CA ALA A 382 -1.41 -8.30 3.71
C ALA A 382 -2.03 -8.33 5.12
N PRO A 383 -2.00 -9.45 5.89
CA PRO A 383 -2.48 -9.46 7.27
C PRO A 383 -1.71 -8.51 8.20
N LEU A 384 -0.42 -8.31 7.95
CA LEU A 384 0.42 -7.37 8.71
C LEU A 384 0.04 -5.92 8.37
N HIS A 385 -0.17 -5.61 7.11
CA HIS A 385 -0.64 -4.29 6.67
C HIS A 385 -2.01 -3.96 7.24
N HIS A 386 -2.91 -4.95 7.31
CA HIS A 386 -4.24 -4.76 7.88
C HIS A 386 -4.20 -4.31 9.35
N ARG A 387 -3.21 -4.77 10.12
CA ARG A 387 -3.00 -4.34 11.51
C ARG A 387 -2.50 -2.90 11.62
N VAL A 388 -1.73 -2.45 10.63
CA VAL A 388 -1.20 -1.08 10.60
C VAL A 388 -2.27 -0.07 10.20
N TRP A 389 -3.20 -0.47 9.31
CA TRP A 389 -4.28 0.38 8.81
C TRP A 389 -5.66 -0.27 8.97
N PRO A 390 -6.12 -0.54 10.20
CA PRO A 390 -7.34 -1.34 10.44
C PRO A 390 -8.64 -0.65 9.95
N ALA A 391 -8.61 0.64 9.66
CA ALA A 391 -9.75 1.38 9.14
C ALA A 391 -9.81 1.46 7.60
N ALA A 392 -8.74 1.04 6.90
CA ALA A 392 -8.70 1.05 5.45
C ALA A 392 -9.53 -0.09 4.85
N GLN A 393 -10.07 0.14 3.65
CA GLN A 393 -10.63 -0.94 2.84
C GLN A 393 -9.49 -1.68 2.15
N PHE A 394 -9.42 -3.00 2.34
CA PHE A 394 -8.36 -3.81 1.76
C PHE A 394 -8.83 -4.64 0.57
N GLN A 395 -7.97 -4.69 -0.44
CA GLN A 395 -8.03 -5.66 -1.54
C GLN A 395 -6.64 -6.29 -1.71
N VAL A 396 -6.60 -7.60 -1.94
CA VAL A 396 -5.36 -8.37 -2.10
C VAL A 396 -5.45 -9.21 -3.36
N LEU A 397 -4.55 -9.00 -4.29
CA LEU A 397 -4.48 -9.75 -5.55
C LEU A 397 -3.09 -10.38 -5.72
N ALA A 398 -3.02 -11.69 -5.80
CA ALA A 398 -1.81 -12.41 -6.18
C ALA A 398 -1.79 -12.63 -7.71
N ASP A 399 -0.82 -12.02 -8.41
CA ASP A 399 -0.60 -12.20 -9.84
C ASP A 399 0.43 -13.30 -10.09
N ALA A 400 -0.01 -14.46 -10.53
CA ALA A 400 0.83 -15.63 -10.84
C ALA A 400 1.60 -16.20 -9.61
N GLY A 401 0.89 -16.36 -8.49
CA GLY A 401 1.40 -16.97 -7.26
C GLY A 401 0.29 -17.72 -6.52
N ASN A 402 -0.25 -18.77 -7.16
CA ASN A 402 -1.42 -19.51 -6.65
C ASN A 402 -1.10 -20.54 -5.57
N GLY A 403 0.18 -20.75 -5.24
CA GLY A 403 0.58 -21.65 -4.16
C GLY A 403 0.49 -23.13 -4.54
N VAL A 404 0.71 -23.46 -5.81
CA VAL A 404 0.84 -24.84 -6.25
C VAL A 404 2.22 -25.36 -5.84
N ILE A 405 2.31 -25.80 -4.59
CA ILE A 405 3.53 -26.22 -3.91
C ILE A 405 3.33 -27.64 -3.41
N THR A 406 4.34 -28.49 -3.58
CA THR A 406 4.27 -29.86 -3.05
C THR A 406 4.44 -29.89 -1.53
N GLU A 407 3.82 -30.87 -0.87
CA GLU A 407 3.98 -31.07 0.57
C GLU A 407 5.44 -31.31 0.96
N ASP A 408 6.17 -32.07 0.15
CA ASP A 408 7.59 -32.32 0.37
C ASP A 408 8.41 -31.03 0.36
N PHE A 409 8.11 -30.08 -0.54
CA PHE A 409 8.76 -28.79 -0.56
C PHE A 409 8.45 -27.97 0.70
N LEU A 410 7.17 -27.92 1.11
CA LEU A 410 6.77 -27.24 2.34
C LEU A 410 7.50 -27.78 3.56
N ASN A 411 7.59 -29.12 3.67
CA ASN A 411 8.19 -29.77 4.83
C ASN A 411 9.73 -29.65 4.86
N GLN A 412 10.39 -29.62 3.69
CA GLN A 412 11.86 -29.68 3.62
C GLN A 412 12.53 -28.31 3.51
N TYR A 413 11.93 -27.38 2.78
CA TYR A 413 12.62 -26.15 2.36
C TYR A 413 12.04 -24.86 2.91
N PHE A 414 10.75 -24.79 3.24
CA PHE A 414 10.16 -23.60 3.83
C PHE A 414 10.83 -23.22 5.16
N GLY A 415 11.27 -24.21 5.94
CA GLY A 415 12.03 -23.99 7.18
C GLY A 415 13.34 -23.25 6.98
N ASN A 416 13.97 -23.32 5.79
CA ASN A 416 15.23 -22.66 5.49
C ASN A 416 15.10 -21.13 5.44
N TRP A 417 13.90 -20.62 5.21
CA TRP A 417 13.61 -19.18 5.23
C TRP A 417 13.22 -18.66 6.62
N ASP A 418 12.99 -19.56 7.58
CA ASP A 418 12.53 -19.23 8.95
C ASP A 418 11.31 -18.28 8.97
N PHE A 419 10.43 -18.45 7.96
CA PHE A 419 9.33 -17.51 7.74
C PHE A 419 8.14 -17.76 8.67
N GLN A 420 8.00 -18.97 9.22
CA GLN A 420 6.89 -19.35 10.11
C GLN A 420 6.81 -18.45 11.34
N LYS A 421 7.94 -17.97 11.87
CA LYS A 421 7.98 -17.03 13.00
C LYS A 421 7.34 -15.68 12.70
N ASN A 422 7.21 -15.32 11.43
CA ASN A 422 6.63 -14.05 10.97
C ASN A 422 5.12 -14.17 10.72
N ILE A 423 4.59 -15.39 10.69
CA ILE A 423 3.16 -15.64 10.52
C ILE A 423 2.41 -15.11 11.76
N PRO A 424 1.32 -14.37 11.58
CA PRO A 424 0.51 -13.88 12.68
C PRO A 424 -0.13 -15.01 13.49
N PRO A 425 0.33 -15.28 14.73
CA PRO A 425 -0.15 -16.43 15.50
C PRO A 425 -1.58 -16.26 16.05
N ASP A 426 -2.11 -15.05 16.04
CA ASP A 426 -3.46 -14.70 16.51
C ASP A 426 -4.54 -14.90 15.43
N ILE A 427 -4.17 -15.21 14.19
CA ILE A 427 -5.12 -15.59 13.14
C ILE A 427 -5.32 -17.11 13.20
N PRO A 428 -6.50 -17.59 13.61
CA PRO A 428 -6.74 -19.03 13.75
C PRO A 428 -6.56 -19.77 12.43
N GLY A 429 -5.88 -20.92 12.46
CA GLY A 429 -5.74 -21.80 11.31
C GLY A 429 -4.57 -21.50 10.37
N VAL A 430 -3.91 -20.33 10.47
CA VAL A 430 -2.83 -19.98 9.52
C VAL A 430 -1.57 -20.81 9.71
N LEU A 431 -1.17 -21.12 10.94
CA LEU A 431 -0.01 -21.98 11.20
C LEU A 431 -0.37 -23.44 10.89
N GLU A 432 -1.52 -23.91 11.36
CA GLU A 432 -2.01 -25.25 11.09
C GLU A 432 -2.10 -25.56 9.58
N ALA A 433 -2.52 -24.62 8.77
CA ALA A 433 -2.59 -24.79 7.31
C ALA A 433 -1.22 -25.08 6.68
N LEU A 434 -0.17 -24.45 7.20
CA LEU A 434 1.18 -24.65 6.70
C LEU A 434 1.87 -25.89 7.26
N GLU A 435 1.42 -26.39 8.43
CA GLU A 435 1.98 -27.55 9.11
C GLU A 435 1.25 -28.87 8.76
N ASN A 436 -0.02 -28.83 8.38
CA ASN A 436 -0.85 -30.02 8.15
C ASN A 436 -1.05 -30.40 6.68
N GLY A 437 -0.31 -29.79 5.77
CA GLY A 437 -0.38 -30.09 4.32
C GLY A 437 -1.51 -29.37 3.57
N SER A 438 -2.32 -28.52 4.22
CA SER A 438 -3.34 -27.70 3.52
C SER A 438 -2.70 -26.57 2.70
N GLY A 439 -1.44 -26.23 3.00
CA GLY A 439 -0.64 -25.28 2.26
C GLY A 439 -1.26 -23.88 2.09
N ILE A 440 -0.96 -23.28 0.94
CA ILE A 440 -1.46 -21.93 0.63
C ILE A 440 -3.00 -21.84 0.54
N PRO A 441 -3.74 -22.82 0.02
CA PRO A 441 -5.21 -22.77 0.07
C PRO A 441 -5.74 -22.66 1.49
N GLY A 442 -5.29 -23.50 2.41
CA GLY A 442 -5.72 -23.45 3.82
C GLY A 442 -5.32 -22.14 4.51
N TYR A 443 -4.12 -21.62 4.23
CA TYR A 443 -3.71 -20.29 4.68
C TYR A 443 -4.66 -19.21 4.14
N THR A 444 -4.99 -19.26 2.84
CA THR A 444 -5.92 -18.32 2.19
C THR A 444 -7.30 -18.36 2.84
N GLU A 445 -7.84 -19.55 3.08
CA GLU A 445 -9.12 -19.74 3.74
C GLU A 445 -9.12 -19.12 5.16
N ALA A 446 -8.05 -19.35 5.92
CA ALA A 446 -7.91 -18.81 7.27
C ALA A 446 -7.87 -17.27 7.29
N VAL A 447 -7.03 -16.66 6.46
CA VAL A 447 -6.91 -15.18 6.43
C VAL A 447 -8.16 -14.52 5.85
N ALA A 448 -8.78 -15.09 4.82
CA ALA A 448 -9.98 -14.53 4.21
C ALA A 448 -11.19 -14.59 5.15
N ASN A 449 -11.33 -15.66 5.93
CA ASN A 449 -12.35 -15.76 6.97
C ASN A 449 -12.09 -14.83 8.15
N TYR A 450 -10.82 -14.59 8.50
CA TYR A 450 -10.46 -13.67 9.59
C TYR A 450 -10.68 -12.20 9.22
N PHE A 451 -10.49 -11.84 7.95
CA PHE A 451 -10.72 -10.50 7.40
C PHE A 451 -11.88 -10.50 6.39
N PRO A 452 -13.13 -10.66 6.83
CA PRO A 452 -14.27 -10.86 5.93
C PRO A 452 -14.59 -9.63 5.06
N ASP A 453 -14.16 -8.44 5.46
CA ASP A 453 -14.35 -7.21 4.69
C ASP A 453 -13.24 -6.96 3.65
N THR A 454 -12.17 -7.76 3.66
CA THR A 454 -11.10 -7.72 2.67
C THR A 454 -11.46 -8.58 1.46
N ARG A 455 -11.26 -8.08 0.26
CA ARG A 455 -11.42 -8.85 -0.98
C ARG A 455 -10.10 -9.50 -1.36
N TRP A 456 -10.10 -10.83 -1.45
CA TRP A 456 -8.93 -11.65 -1.76
C TRP A 456 -9.07 -12.23 -3.16
N ALA A 457 -8.00 -12.22 -3.95
CA ALA A 457 -8.06 -12.71 -5.31
C ALA A 457 -6.74 -13.33 -5.80
N HIS A 458 -6.86 -14.36 -6.63
CA HIS A 458 -5.76 -14.89 -7.43
C HIS A 458 -6.01 -14.64 -8.92
N TYR A 459 -4.96 -14.22 -9.62
CA TYR A 459 -4.89 -14.24 -11.08
C TYR A 459 -3.81 -15.21 -11.53
N THR A 460 -4.07 -15.94 -12.59
CA THR A 460 -3.07 -16.74 -13.32
C THR A 460 -3.53 -16.97 -14.74
N THR A 461 -2.61 -17.30 -15.66
CA THR A 461 -2.97 -18.02 -16.87
C THR A 461 -3.04 -19.51 -16.60
N ALA A 462 -3.79 -20.24 -17.43
CA ALA A 462 -4.08 -21.66 -17.20
C ALA A 462 -2.83 -22.53 -17.05
N PHE A 463 -1.74 -22.17 -17.73
CA PHE A 463 -0.51 -22.98 -17.74
C PHE A 463 0.74 -22.26 -17.28
N ASP A 464 0.67 -20.98 -16.97
CA ASP A 464 1.70 -20.11 -16.36
C ASP A 464 3.14 -20.63 -16.56
N GLY A 465 3.62 -20.54 -17.80
CA GLY A 465 4.78 -21.29 -18.31
C GLY A 465 6.12 -20.57 -18.13
N GLY A 466 7.17 -21.32 -18.45
CA GLY A 466 8.55 -20.87 -18.38
C GLY A 466 9.31 -21.46 -17.21
N SER A 467 10.64 -21.45 -17.29
CA SER A 467 11.51 -21.91 -16.21
C SER A 467 11.37 -21.07 -14.93
N GLY A 468 11.01 -19.80 -15.08
CA GLY A 468 10.71 -18.87 -13.98
C GLY A 468 9.22 -18.72 -13.68
N GLY A 469 8.33 -19.38 -14.44
CA GLY A 469 6.89 -19.40 -14.18
C GLY A 469 6.49 -20.43 -13.12
N GLN A 470 5.23 -20.38 -12.71
CA GLN A 470 4.72 -21.33 -11.70
C GLN A 470 4.86 -22.79 -12.13
N THR A 471 4.60 -23.09 -13.41
CA THR A 471 4.80 -24.45 -13.96
C THR A 471 6.25 -24.90 -13.88
N GLY A 472 7.21 -24.00 -14.08
CA GLY A 472 8.64 -24.32 -13.95
C GLY A 472 9.03 -24.70 -12.54
N PHE A 473 8.63 -23.93 -11.56
CA PHE A 473 8.83 -24.22 -10.14
C PHE A 473 8.11 -25.50 -9.72
N TYR A 474 6.87 -25.68 -10.17
CA TYR A 474 6.11 -26.89 -9.84
C TYR A 474 6.74 -28.15 -10.46
N ASN A 475 7.19 -28.08 -11.72
CA ASN A 475 7.91 -29.23 -12.35
C ASN A 475 9.22 -29.55 -11.63
N LEU A 476 9.92 -28.54 -11.13
CA LEU A 476 11.09 -28.68 -10.28
C LEU A 476 10.76 -29.48 -9.00
N MET A 477 9.69 -29.08 -8.29
CA MET A 477 9.25 -29.77 -7.08
C MET A 477 8.79 -31.20 -7.33
N LEU A 478 8.13 -31.49 -8.45
CA LEU A 478 7.74 -32.85 -8.87
C LEU A 478 8.94 -33.75 -9.18
N ASN A 479 10.13 -33.18 -9.36
CA ASN A 479 11.36 -33.91 -9.70
C ASN A 479 12.40 -33.75 -8.57
N ASP A 480 12.01 -34.01 -7.34
CA ASP A 480 12.87 -33.99 -6.14
C ASP A 480 13.63 -32.65 -5.95
N ASN A 481 12.99 -31.54 -6.31
CA ASN A 481 13.56 -30.20 -6.28
C ASN A 481 14.84 -30.03 -7.12
N ASN A 482 14.98 -30.83 -8.18
CA ASN A 482 16.08 -30.71 -9.12
C ASN A 482 15.91 -29.44 -9.98
N PRO A 483 16.76 -28.42 -9.86
CA PRO A 483 16.60 -27.14 -10.59
C PRO A 483 16.68 -27.32 -12.11
N VAL A 484 17.32 -28.43 -12.62
CA VAL A 484 17.37 -28.74 -14.05
C VAL A 484 15.97 -29.04 -14.60
N ALA A 485 15.06 -29.55 -13.77
CA ALA A 485 13.69 -29.85 -14.21
C ALA A 485 12.92 -28.55 -14.59
N ALA A 486 13.29 -27.38 -14.06
CA ALA A 486 12.71 -26.11 -14.50
C ALA A 486 12.98 -25.84 -16.00
N LEU A 487 14.06 -26.35 -16.56
CA LEU A 487 14.38 -26.19 -17.99
C LEU A 487 13.46 -27.02 -18.91
N THR A 488 12.77 -28.02 -18.36
CA THR A 488 11.75 -28.83 -19.04
C THR A 488 10.36 -28.58 -18.46
N TRP A 489 10.11 -27.34 -18.08
CA TRP A 489 8.91 -26.87 -17.38
C TRP A 489 7.60 -27.35 -17.99
N TRP A 490 7.52 -27.49 -19.31
CA TRP A 490 6.32 -27.92 -20.02
C TRP A 490 5.83 -29.32 -19.60
N ASN A 491 6.71 -30.17 -19.05
CA ASN A 491 6.32 -31.50 -18.56
C ASN A 491 5.38 -31.42 -17.34
N GLY A 492 5.48 -30.36 -16.58
CA GLY A 492 4.61 -30.09 -15.42
C GLY A 492 3.31 -29.36 -15.75
N SER A 493 3.11 -28.88 -17.00
CA SER A 493 2.03 -27.96 -17.33
C SER A 493 0.63 -28.50 -17.06
N CYS A 494 0.34 -29.74 -17.42
CA CYS A 494 -0.97 -30.34 -17.20
C CYS A 494 -1.23 -30.60 -15.71
N ALA A 495 -0.23 -31.11 -14.98
CA ALA A 495 -0.34 -31.36 -13.55
C ALA A 495 -0.51 -30.03 -12.77
N PHE A 496 0.25 -29.00 -13.15
CA PHE A 496 0.09 -27.65 -12.59
C PHE A 496 -1.33 -27.12 -12.78
N ASN A 497 -1.83 -27.17 -14.03
CA ASN A 497 -3.16 -26.65 -14.34
C ASN A 497 -4.25 -27.37 -13.51
N ALA A 498 -4.19 -28.71 -13.45
CA ALA A 498 -5.14 -29.49 -12.66
C ALA A 498 -5.10 -29.12 -11.15
N GLN A 499 -3.91 -29.06 -10.58
CA GLN A 499 -3.71 -28.75 -9.16
C GLN A 499 -4.11 -27.28 -8.85
N MET A 500 -3.68 -26.33 -9.66
CA MET A 500 -4.00 -24.92 -9.51
C MET A 500 -5.52 -24.70 -9.51
N ARG A 501 -6.18 -25.32 -10.48
CA ARG A 501 -7.63 -25.21 -10.64
C ARG A 501 -8.38 -25.82 -9.45
N ALA A 502 -7.97 -27.01 -9.00
CA ALA A 502 -8.55 -27.65 -7.82
C ALA A 502 -8.44 -26.76 -6.59
N GLN A 503 -7.28 -26.14 -6.39
CA GLN A 503 -7.02 -25.26 -5.25
C GLN A 503 -7.89 -23.99 -5.26
N VAL A 504 -7.96 -23.27 -6.40
CA VAL A 504 -8.75 -22.03 -6.46
C VAL A 504 -10.26 -22.31 -6.36
N LEU A 505 -10.74 -23.44 -6.91
CA LEU A 505 -12.13 -23.86 -6.78
C LEU A 505 -12.47 -24.23 -5.31
N GLN A 506 -11.58 -24.98 -4.66
CA GLN A 506 -11.73 -25.29 -3.23
C GLN A 506 -11.80 -24.02 -2.40
N THR A 507 -10.86 -23.10 -2.59
CA THR A 507 -10.82 -21.83 -1.84
C THR A 507 -12.07 -20.98 -2.13
N SER A 508 -12.52 -20.87 -3.39
CA SER A 508 -13.74 -20.14 -3.72
C SER A 508 -14.99 -20.74 -3.08
N ALA A 509 -15.06 -22.07 -3.00
CA ALA A 509 -16.16 -22.76 -2.30
C ALA A 509 -16.11 -22.54 -0.79
N ALA A 510 -14.91 -22.51 -0.18
CA ALA A 510 -14.73 -22.32 1.25
C ALA A 510 -14.96 -20.86 1.70
N VAL A 511 -14.63 -19.89 0.84
CA VAL A 511 -14.73 -18.44 1.16
C VAL A 511 -15.50 -17.68 0.08
N PRO A 512 -16.76 -18.01 -0.18
CA PRO A 512 -17.52 -17.47 -1.32
C PRO A 512 -17.87 -15.99 -1.18
N SER A 513 -17.76 -15.40 0.01
CA SER A 513 -18.15 -14.01 0.27
C SER A 513 -17.12 -13.00 -0.24
N ASN A 514 -15.82 -13.29 -0.11
CA ASN A 514 -14.76 -12.30 -0.29
C ASN A 514 -13.49 -12.85 -0.98
N TYR A 515 -13.55 -14.04 -1.57
CA TYR A 515 -12.50 -14.58 -2.44
C TYR A 515 -13.02 -14.77 -3.87
N ARG A 516 -12.19 -14.46 -4.87
CA ARG A 516 -12.43 -14.72 -6.29
C ARG A 516 -11.11 -15.10 -6.99
N TYR A 517 -11.24 -15.80 -8.11
CA TYR A 517 -10.10 -16.14 -8.96
C TYR A 517 -10.35 -15.71 -10.42
N TYR A 518 -9.25 -15.50 -11.14
CA TYR A 518 -9.27 -15.25 -12.57
C TYR A 518 -8.24 -16.18 -13.25
N ILE A 519 -8.71 -17.13 -14.05
CA ILE A 519 -7.88 -18.01 -14.86
C ILE A 519 -7.98 -17.55 -16.31
N GLY A 520 -6.91 -16.93 -16.82
CA GLY A 520 -6.80 -16.47 -18.19
C GLY A 520 -6.31 -17.55 -19.14
N THR A 521 -6.38 -17.28 -20.44
CA THR A 521 -5.91 -18.17 -21.50
C THR A 521 -4.39 -18.27 -21.55
N GLY A 522 -3.87 -19.45 -21.88
CA GLY A 522 -2.48 -19.68 -22.31
C GLY A 522 -1.48 -19.90 -21.18
N SER A 523 -0.25 -19.48 -21.43
CA SER A 523 0.92 -19.83 -20.58
C SER A 523 1.77 -18.63 -20.20
N ARG A 524 1.24 -17.42 -20.26
CA ARG A 524 1.95 -16.19 -19.88
C ARG A 524 2.17 -16.15 -18.37
N HIS A 525 3.41 -15.91 -17.97
CA HIS A 525 3.75 -15.67 -16.58
C HIS A 525 3.56 -14.19 -16.23
N THR A 526 2.70 -13.88 -15.28
CA THR A 526 2.28 -12.58 -14.78
C THR A 526 1.58 -11.67 -15.79
N MET A 527 0.73 -10.79 -15.31
CA MET A 527 0.00 -9.81 -16.14
C MET A 527 0.25 -8.36 -15.74
N TRP A 528 0.73 -8.11 -14.53
CA TRP A 528 0.85 -6.75 -14.01
C TRP A 528 1.66 -5.83 -14.92
N TYR A 529 2.74 -6.36 -15.51
CA TYR A 529 3.62 -5.68 -16.46
C TYR A 529 3.22 -5.84 -17.94
N ALA A 530 2.04 -6.35 -18.23
CA ALA A 530 1.61 -6.55 -19.61
C ALA A 530 0.54 -5.54 -20.02
N SER A 531 0.72 -4.83 -21.13
CA SER A 531 -0.32 -3.94 -21.69
C SER A 531 -1.62 -4.68 -22.05
N LYS A 532 -1.56 -6.00 -22.16
CA LYS A 532 -2.73 -6.88 -22.36
C LYS A 532 -3.74 -6.82 -21.21
N VAL A 533 -3.39 -6.31 -20.02
CA VAL A 533 -4.36 -6.06 -18.93
C VAL A 533 -5.55 -5.22 -19.36
N TYR A 534 -5.37 -4.37 -20.38
CA TYR A 534 -6.38 -3.47 -20.92
C TYR A 534 -7.19 -4.01 -22.10
N THR A 535 -6.78 -5.14 -22.69
CA THR A 535 -7.31 -5.55 -24.00
C THR A 535 -7.58 -7.03 -24.15
N ASP A 536 -7.00 -7.89 -23.31
CA ASP A 536 -7.18 -9.34 -23.46
C ASP A 536 -8.56 -9.78 -22.94
N THR A 537 -9.37 -10.30 -23.86
CA THR A 537 -10.72 -10.87 -23.60
C THR A 537 -10.83 -12.29 -24.16
N THR A 538 -9.71 -12.92 -24.44
CA THR A 538 -9.66 -14.26 -25.07
C THR A 538 -10.32 -15.31 -24.17
N GLY A 539 -11.12 -16.15 -24.78
CA GLY A 539 -11.92 -17.14 -24.03
C GLY A 539 -13.18 -16.56 -23.40
N GLY A 540 -13.61 -15.34 -23.82
CA GLY A 540 -14.85 -14.73 -23.36
C GLY A 540 -14.79 -14.09 -21.97
N VAL A 541 -13.58 -13.83 -21.47
CA VAL A 541 -13.36 -13.22 -20.15
C VAL A 541 -13.40 -11.67 -20.22
N PRO A 542 -13.70 -10.96 -19.13
CA PRO A 542 -13.49 -9.50 -19.06
C PRO A 542 -12.01 -9.16 -19.14
N THR A 543 -11.65 -7.94 -19.50
CA THR A 543 -10.27 -7.50 -19.36
C THR A 543 -9.86 -7.54 -17.89
N LEU A 544 -8.57 -7.79 -17.61
CA LEU A 544 -8.10 -7.82 -16.21
C LEU A 544 -8.32 -6.47 -15.53
N VAL A 545 -8.16 -5.36 -16.25
CA VAL A 545 -8.42 -4.02 -15.68
C VAL A 545 -9.86 -3.83 -15.26
N ASP A 546 -10.82 -4.32 -16.03
CA ASP A 546 -12.24 -4.18 -15.69
C ASP A 546 -12.59 -5.07 -14.49
N TRP A 547 -12.00 -6.27 -14.41
CA TRP A 547 -12.17 -7.14 -13.26
C TRP A 547 -11.53 -6.56 -11.97
N VAL A 548 -10.35 -5.97 -12.08
CA VAL A 548 -9.70 -5.26 -10.97
C VAL A 548 -10.52 -4.05 -10.52
N ARG A 549 -11.10 -3.28 -11.45
CA ARG A 549 -12.02 -2.19 -11.08
C ARG A 549 -13.25 -2.72 -10.34
N ALA A 550 -13.84 -3.80 -10.81
CA ALA A 550 -14.98 -4.42 -10.14
C ALA A 550 -14.60 -4.86 -8.72
N MET A 551 -13.37 -5.35 -8.50
CA MET A 551 -12.81 -5.66 -7.18
C MET A 551 -12.65 -4.40 -6.33
N LEU A 552 -12.06 -3.33 -6.87
CA LEU A 552 -11.87 -2.06 -6.16
C LEU A 552 -13.19 -1.44 -5.71
N ASP A 553 -14.17 -1.43 -6.59
CA ASP A 553 -15.47 -0.78 -6.38
C ASP A 553 -16.48 -1.70 -5.65
N GLY A 554 -16.17 -2.99 -5.49
CA GLY A 554 -17.06 -3.98 -4.87
C GLY A 554 -18.35 -4.22 -5.62
N THR A 555 -18.29 -4.15 -6.94
CA THR A 555 -19.48 -4.34 -7.78
C THR A 555 -19.80 -5.82 -8.02
N PRO A 556 -21.04 -6.18 -8.36
CA PRO A 556 -21.41 -7.56 -8.71
C PRO A 556 -20.66 -8.14 -9.93
N ALA A 557 -19.94 -7.33 -10.69
CA ALA A 557 -19.12 -7.79 -11.80
C ALA A 557 -17.80 -8.47 -11.35
N TRP A 558 -17.44 -8.36 -10.06
CA TRP A 558 -16.32 -9.07 -9.49
C TRP A 558 -16.74 -10.50 -9.14
N VAL A 559 -16.55 -11.40 -10.10
CA VAL A 559 -16.93 -12.81 -10.04
C VAL A 559 -15.75 -13.71 -10.37
N ASP A 560 -15.86 -14.99 -10.10
CA ASP A 560 -14.90 -16.00 -10.57
C ASP A 560 -14.89 -16.02 -12.11
N VAL A 561 -13.69 -16.06 -12.69
CA VAL A 561 -13.46 -16.00 -14.14
C VAL A 561 -12.59 -17.17 -14.58
N GLU A 562 -13.04 -17.84 -15.63
CA GLU A 562 -12.29 -18.90 -16.29
C GLU A 562 -12.46 -18.78 -17.80
N ALA A 563 -11.36 -18.71 -18.54
CA ALA A 563 -11.37 -18.63 -19.99
C ALA A 563 -11.90 -19.92 -20.63
N ALA A 564 -12.84 -19.81 -21.57
CA ALA A 564 -13.42 -20.98 -22.23
C ALA A 564 -12.42 -21.79 -23.10
N ASP A 565 -11.42 -21.13 -23.70
CA ASP A 565 -10.35 -21.78 -24.49
C ASP A 565 -9.00 -21.57 -23.79
N PHE A 566 -8.90 -22.05 -22.56
CA PHE A 566 -7.74 -21.84 -21.71
C PHE A 566 -6.44 -22.41 -22.25
N GLY A 567 -6.48 -23.47 -23.09
CA GLY A 567 -5.31 -24.09 -23.72
C GLY A 567 -4.72 -23.31 -24.89
N LEU A 568 -5.43 -22.33 -25.45
CA LEU A 568 -4.96 -21.53 -26.59
C LEU A 568 -3.79 -20.63 -26.19
N LEU A 569 -2.67 -20.69 -26.93
CA LEU A 569 -1.55 -19.80 -26.75
C LEU A 569 -1.68 -18.54 -27.62
N LEU A 570 -1.53 -17.41 -27.00
CA LEU A 570 -1.54 -16.12 -27.66
C LEU A 570 -0.13 -15.69 -28.11
N PRO A 571 0.00 -14.76 -29.05
CA PRO A 571 1.30 -14.17 -29.36
C PRO A 571 1.95 -13.58 -28.12
N GLY A 572 3.20 -13.98 -27.84
CA GLY A 572 3.97 -13.59 -26.67
C GLY A 572 3.81 -14.51 -25.46
N ASP A 573 2.96 -15.53 -25.54
CA ASP A 573 2.90 -16.56 -24.50
C ASP A 573 4.16 -17.45 -24.53
N VAL A 574 4.57 -17.93 -23.36
CA VAL A 574 5.75 -18.77 -23.20
C VAL A 574 5.48 -20.17 -23.75
N ARG A 575 6.37 -20.69 -24.58
CA ARG A 575 6.26 -22.04 -25.17
C ARG A 575 7.62 -22.65 -25.42
N PRO A 576 7.76 -23.97 -25.38
CA PRO A 576 9.02 -24.63 -25.74
C PRO A 576 9.31 -24.45 -27.25
N SER A 577 10.59 -24.33 -27.59
CA SER A 577 11.04 -24.23 -28.95
C SER A 577 12.20 -25.22 -29.21
N PRO A 578 12.03 -26.27 -30.02
CA PRO A 578 10.81 -26.66 -30.74
C PRO A 578 9.66 -27.00 -29.78
N LEU A 579 8.41 -27.02 -30.29
CA LEU A 579 7.26 -27.45 -29.51
C LEU A 579 7.45 -28.85 -28.95
N GLN A 580 7.09 -29.03 -27.70
CA GLN A 580 7.16 -30.31 -26.97
C GLN A 580 5.79 -30.59 -26.35
N PRO A 581 5.34 -31.85 -26.29
CA PRO A 581 4.12 -32.16 -25.55
C PRO A 581 4.18 -31.65 -24.12
N PRO A 582 3.06 -31.13 -23.60
CA PRO A 582 1.71 -31.06 -24.15
C PRO A 582 1.44 -29.89 -25.12
N PHE A 583 2.46 -29.07 -25.46
CA PHE A 583 2.38 -27.95 -26.39
C PHE A 583 2.44 -28.46 -27.83
N GLN A 584 1.41 -28.24 -28.61
CA GLN A 584 1.32 -28.74 -29.97
C GLN A 584 0.57 -27.80 -30.93
N GLN A 585 0.84 -28.01 -32.22
CA GLN A 585 0.11 -27.34 -33.28
C GLN A 585 -1.25 -28.00 -33.48
N VAL A 586 -2.33 -27.23 -33.39
CA VAL A 586 -3.71 -27.68 -33.62
C VAL A 586 -4.35 -26.75 -34.68
N GLY A 587 -4.38 -27.18 -35.91
CA GLY A 587 -4.77 -26.34 -37.04
C GLY A 587 -3.81 -25.15 -37.22
N SER A 588 -4.34 -23.92 -37.21
CA SER A 588 -3.53 -22.70 -37.28
C SER A 588 -2.96 -22.29 -35.91
N ASP A 589 -3.43 -22.84 -34.81
CA ASP A 589 -3.17 -22.39 -33.46
C ASP A 589 -2.15 -23.28 -32.75
N VAL A 590 -1.44 -22.73 -31.80
CA VAL A 590 -0.66 -23.48 -30.83
C VAL A 590 -1.49 -23.64 -29.56
N LYS A 591 -1.62 -24.86 -29.06
CA LYS A 591 -2.41 -25.18 -27.87
C LYS A 591 -1.64 -26.08 -26.92
N VAL A 592 -1.97 -25.97 -25.63
CA VAL A 592 -1.64 -26.99 -24.63
C VAL A 592 -2.79 -27.99 -24.59
N VAL A 593 -2.46 -29.27 -24.79
CA VAL A 593 -3.46 -30.34 -24.84
C VAL A 593 -3.10 -31.40 -23.81
N CYS A 594 -3.91 -31.48 -22.75
CA CYS A 594 -3.75 -32.45 -21.68
C CYS A 594 -4.58 -33.72 -21.96
N ASP A 595 -4.05 -34.91 -21.60
CA ASP A 595 -4.72 -36.22 -21.68
C ASP A 595 -5.27 -36.58 -23.06
N GLY A 596 -4.65 -36.09 -24.14
CA GLY A 596 -5.03 -36.39 -25.52
C GLY A 596 -6.33 -35.74 -25.99
N SER A 597 -6.93 -34.87 -25.19
CA SER A 597 -8.11 -34.08 -25.56
C SER A 597 -7.74 -32.89 -26.43
N PRO A 598 -8.20 -32.77 -27.67
CA PRO A 598 -7.90 -31.62 -28.52
C PRO A 598 -8.58 -30.30 -28.05
N SER A 599 -9.55 -30.38 -27.15
CA SER A 599 -10.32 -29.23 -26.65
C SER A 599 -9.75 -28.60 -25.39
N GLY A 600 -8.74 -29.22 -24.76
CA GLY A 600 -8.26 -28.78 -23.44
C GLY A 600 -9.36 -28.87 -22.34
N ALA A 601 -10.43 -29.64 -22.61
CA ALA A 601 -11.46 -29.87 -21.60
C ALA A 601 -10.88 -30.72 -20.46
N PHE A 602 -11.15 -30.33 -19.24
CA PHE A 602 -10.83 -31.14 -18.08
C PHE A 602 -11.59 -32.46 -18.14
N VAL A 603 -10.94 -33.54 -17.82
CA VAL A 603 -11.64 -34.79 -17.43
C VAL A 603 -12.05 -34.54 -15.97
N GLU A 604 -13.37 -34.59 -15.67
CA GLU A 604 -13.91 -34.55 -14.32
C GLU A 604 -13.35 -35.68 -13.45
#